data_a2c773247491e31dc3a236495cfa1bd2
#
_entry.id   a2c773247491e31dc3a236495cfa1bd2
#
_cell.length_a   1.000
_cell.length_b   1.000
_cell.length_c   1.000
_cell.angle_alpha   90.00
_cell.angle_beta   90.00
_cell.angle_gamma   90.00
#
_symmetry.space_group_name_H-M   'P 1'
#
loop_
_entity.id
_entity.type
_entity.pdbx_description
1 polymer ?
#
loop_
_entity_poly.entity_id
_entity_poly.type
_entity_poly.pdbx_seq_one_letter_code
_entity_poly.pdbx_strand_id
1 'polypeptide(L)'
;KADYVLPAATYLEASSVIAPAAAEWSIVEMRNKAVEPAGEARSVHEIIKDIAQACGKGDDFDFELDDVNSALCEAYGSSVTLAGLHDTGCTSIPGCDVKAGDEPAIATESGKIPFASSEFEKAGLSKVPQYADPTVAPNDHMPRLITGAQSFQTRTYTADAPKLAAYASDMAAQRAWLNPQTAANFGIADGDEAELSTSTGKVRATIRVTELINPEAVYLPPHYGVESKAMAQAAGFGVRVWNLVPRASEQATGAGMVCEVPVEIRKVGA
;
A
#
# COMPACT_ATOMS: atom_id res chain seq x y z
N LYS A 1 11.80 -11.30 13.56
CA LYS A 1 11.44 -11.31 15.01
C LYS A 1 10.18 -12.16 15.29
N ALA A 2 9.77 -12.99 14.34
CA ALA A 2 8.70 -13.94 14.56
C ALA A 2 9.30 -15.25 15.08
N ASP A 3 8.64 -15.88 16.04
CA ASP A 3 9.03 -17.22 16.53
C ASP A 3 8.53 -18.30 15.58
N TYR A 4 7.41 -18.03 14.91
CA TYR A 4 6.82 -18.90 13.89
C TYR A 4 6.56 -18.13 12.59
N VAL A 5 6.81 -18.78 11.45
CA VAL A 5 6.53 -18.26 10.13
C VAL A 5 5.62 -19.25 9.40
N LEU A 6 4.44 -18.80 9.00
CA LEU A 6 3.48 -19.58 8.23
C LEU A 6 3.56 -19.11 6.78
N PRO A 7 4.14 -19.90 5.86
CA PRO A 7 4.31 -19.48 4.49
C PRO A 7 2.96 -19.48 3.76
N ALA A 8 2.59 -18.31 3.20
CA ALA A 8 1.38 -18.19 2.41
C ALA A 8 1.66 -18.47 0.93
N ALA A 9 0.75 -19.20 0.29
CA ALA A 9 0.75 -19.41 -1.14
C ALA A 9 0.64 -18.09 -1.90
N THR A 10 1.35 -17.98 -3.02
CA THR A 10 1.29 -16.81 -3.90
C THR A 10 0.02 -16.85 -4.76
N TYR A 11 -0.23 -15.74 -5.48
CA TYR A 11 -1.38 -15.64 -6.37
C TYR A 11 -1.38 -16.65 -7.54
N LEU A 12 -0.24 -17.25 -7.90
CA LEU A 12 -0.16 -18.33 -8.89
C LEU A 12 -0.41 -19.71 -8.30
N GLU A 13 -0.34 -19.85 -6.99
CA GLU A 13 -0.43 -21.09 -6.25
C GLU A 13 -1.81 -21.35 -5.63
N ALA A 14 -2.74 -20.39 -5.75
CA ALA A 14 -4.09 -20.51 -5.23
C ALA A 14 -5.13 -19.89 -6.18
N SER A 15 -6.30 -20.52 -6.26
CA SER A 15 -7.44 -19.98 -7.00
C SER A 15 -8.19 -18.93 -6.18
N SER A 16 -8.76 -17.92 -6.85
CA SER A 16 -9.59 -16.91 -6.20
C SER A 16 -10.50 -16.22 -7.20
N VAL A 17 -11.75 -15.98 -6.85
CA VAL A 17 -12.62 -15.06 -7.56
C VAL A 17 -12.09 -13.64 -7.38
N ILE A 18 -11.96 -12.92 -8.46
CA ILE A 18 -11.57 -11.50 -8.49
C ILE A 18 -12.78 -10.71 -8.94
N ALA A 19 -13.30 -9.94 -8.02
CA ALA A 19 -14.38 -9.02 -8.30
C ALA A 19 -13.84 -7.61 -8.48
N PRO A 20 -14.31 -6.84 -9.46
CA PRO A 20 -13.88 -5.47 -9.64
C PRO A 20 -14.29 -4.62 -8.43
N ALA A 21 -13.39 -3.80 -7.96
CA ALA A 21 -13.66 -2.85 -6.87
C ALA A 21 -14.55 -1.66 -7.32
N ALA A 22 -14.72 -1.48 -8.62
CA ALA A 22 -15.51 -0.41 -9.21
C ALA A 22 -16.39 -0.97 -10.35
N ALA A 23 -17.59 -0.42 -10.48
CA ALA A 23 -18.57 -0.79 -11.50
C ALA A 23 -18.14 -0.52 -12.96
N GLU A 24 -16.98 0.05 -13.16
CA GLU A 24 -16.39 0.32 -14.47
C GLU A 24 -16.03 -0.95 -15.25
N TRP A 25 -15.85 -2.07 -14.54
CA TRP A 25 -15.51 -3.37 -15.11
C TRP A 25 -16.68 -4.32 -14.85
N SER A 26 -17.58 -4.39 -15.79
CA SER A 26 -18.79 -5.26 -15.69
C SER A 26 -18.45 -6.74 -15.79
N ILE A 27 -17.31 -7.17 -15.26
CA ILE A 27 -16.84 -8.56 -15.33
C ILE A 27 -16.40 -9.07 -13.95
N VAL A 28 -16.64 -10.35 -13.72
CA VAL A 28 -16.02 -11.13 -12.63
C VAL A 28 -14.99 -12.05 -13.27
N GLU A 29 -13.83 -12.13 -12.69
CA GLU A 29 -12.73 -12.95 -13.17
C GLU A 29 -12.39 -14.05 -12.19
N MET A 30 -11.87 -15.15 -12.71
CA MET A 30 -11.29 -16.24 -11.93
C MET A 30 -9.79 -16.30 -12.15
N ARG A 31 -9.05 -16.14 -11.09
CA ARG A 31 -7.65 -16.50 -11.10
C ARG A 31 -7.53 -17.97 -10.73
N ASN A 32 -7.31 -18.81 -11.73
CA ASN A 32 -7.04 -20.22 -11.51
C ASN A 32 -5.61 -20.46 -11.00
N LYS A 33 -5.45 -21.41 -10.08
CA LYS A 33 -4.15 -21.91 -9.68
C LYS A 33 -3.37 -22.40 -10.91
N ALA A 34 -2.15 -21.90 -11.08
CA ALA A 34 -1.32 -22.20 -12.23
C ALA A 34 -0.15 -23.15 -11.90
N VAL A 35 0.31 -23.15 -10.66
CA VAL A 35 1.43 -23.95 -10.16
C VAL A 35 1.12 -24.51 -8.78
N GLU A 36 1.80 -25.59 -8.39
CA GLU A 36 1.68 -26.11 -7.03
C GLU A 36 2.40 -25.19 -6.04
N PRO A 37 1.88 -25.03 -4.81
CA PRO A 37 2.51 -24.26 -3.76
C PRO A 37 3.95 -24.72 -3.50
N ALA A 38 4.85 -23.76 -3.34
CA ALA A 38 6.26 -24.06 -3.05
C ALA A 38 6.45 -24.46 -1.57
N GLY A 39 7.19 -25.56 -1.34
CA GLY A 39 7.53 -26.01 0.01
C GLY A 39 6.30 -26.32 0.87
N GLU A 40 6.19 -25.63 2.02
CA GLU A 40 5.06 -25.76 2.95
C GLU A 40 4.04 -24.62 2.80
N ALA A 41 4.08 -23.88 1.69
CA ALA A 41 3.15 -22.76 1.46
C ALA A 41 1.72 -23.27 1.29
N ARG A 42 0.78 -22.58 1.94
CA ARG A 42 -0.65 -22.89 1.93
C ARG A 42 -1.46 -21.65 1.66
N SER A 43 -2.68 -21.80 1.20
CA SER A 43 -3.58 -20.64 1.04
C SER A 43 -3.79 -19.92 2.39
N VAL A 44 -3.99 -18.62 2.35
CA VAL A 44 -4.29 -17.84 3.58
C VAL A 44 -5.54 -18.36 4.27
N HIS A 45 -6.53 -18.83 3.49
CA HIS A 45 -7.75 -19.44 4.01
C HIS A 45 -7.43 -20.69 4.86
N GLU A 46 -6.64 -21.64 4.35
CA GLU A 46 -6.24 -22.84 5.09
C GLU A 46 -5.46 -22.51 6.35
N ILE A 47 -4.54 -21.53 6.28
CA ILE A 47 -3.77 -21.08 7.45
C ILE A 47 -4.70 -20.51 8.53
N ILE A 48 -5.67 -19.68 8.16
CA ILE A 48 -6.62 -19.09 9.10
C ILE A 48 -7.54 -20.18 9.70
N LYS A 49 -8.01 -21.12 8.87
CA LYS A 49 -8.84 -22.26 9.30
C LYS A 49 -8.12 -23.07 10.38
N ASP A 50 -6.87 -23.43 10.17
CA ASP A 50 -6.08 -24.20 11.15
C ASP A 50 -5.84 -23.42 12.44
N ILE A 51 -5.56 -22.12 12.35
CA ILE A 51 -5.41 -21.26 13.54
C ILE A 51 -6.73 -21.22 14.32
N ALA A 52 -7.86 -21.05 13.63
CA ALA A 52 -9.18 -21.05 14.27
C ALA A 52 -9.48 -22.37 14.97
N GLN A 53 -9.17 -23.50 14.35
CA GLN A 53 -9.32 -24.82 14.94
C GLN A 53 -8.44 -24.97 16.20
N ALA A 54 -7.16 -24.56 16.11
CA ALA A 54 -6.25 -24.61 17.25
C ALA A 54 -6.69 -23.71 18.41
N CYS A 55 -7.42 -22.63 18.13
CA CYS A 55 -8.00 -21.73 19.12
C CYS A 55 -9.39 -22.18 19.63
N GLY A 56 -9.89 -23.35 19.25
CA GLY A 56 -11.22 -23.83 19.63
C GLY A 56 -12.37 -23.08 18.95
N LYS A 57 -12.12 -22.50 17.78
CA LYS A 57 -13.06 -21.74 16.96
C LYS A 57 -13.27 -22.39 15.58
N GLY A 58 -12.99 -23.68 15.46
CA GLY A 58 -13.11 -24.43 14.21
C GLY A 58 -14.51 -24.37 13.61
N ASP A 59 -15.56 -24.47 14.43
CA ASP A 59 -16.94 -24.43 13.98
C ASP A 59 -17.32 -23.10 13.28
N ASP A 60 -16.66 -22.00 13.64
CA ASP A 60 -16.88 -20.69 13.02
C ASP A 60 -16.19 -20.58 11.63
N PHE A 61 -15.30 -21.52 11.29
CA PHE A 61 -14.46 -21.54 10.08
C PHE A 61 -14.55 -22.88 9.33
N ASP A 62 -15.62 -23.64 9.51
CA ASP A 62 -15.81 -24.94 8.83
C ASP A 62 -16.41 -24.74 7.43
N PHE A 63 -15.67 -24.04 6.57
CA PHE A 63 -15.98 -23.85 5.16
C PHE A 63 -14.69 -23.90 4.32
N GLU A 64 -14.81 -24.26 3.07
CA GLU A 64 -13.69 -24.31 2.14
C GLU A 64 -13.59 -23.00 1.33
N LEU A 65 -12.45 -22.79 0.68
CA LEU A 65 -12.24 -21.59 -0.15
C LEU A 65 -13.25 -21.52 -1.31
N ASP A 66 -13.64 -22.66 -1.86
CA ASP A 66 -14.63 -22.74 -2.91
C ASP A 66 -16.05 -22.38 -2.44
N ASP A 67 -16.37 -22.57 -1.16
CA ASP A 67 -17.63 -22.08 -0.58
C ASP A 67 -17.65 -20.56 -0.58
N VAL A 68 -16.53 -19.92 -0.20
CA VAL A 68 -16.39 -18.46 -0.25
C VAL A 68 -16.47 -17.95 -1.68
N ASN A 69 -15.77 -18.59 -2.61
CA ASN A 69 -15.77 -18.23 -4.02
C ASN A 69 -17.18 -18.39 -4.63
N SER A 70 -17.90 -19.44 -4.25
CA SER A 70 -19.30 -19.67 -4.69
C SER A 70 -20.24 -18.59 -4.17
N ALA A 71 -20.14 -18.24 -2.88
CA ALA A 71 -20.93 -17.17 -2.29
C ALA A 71 -20.64 -15.80 -2.95
N LEU A 72 -19.38 -15.53 -3.31
CA LEU A 72 -19.02 -14.33 -4.09
C LEU A 72 -19.66 -14.35 -5.48
N CYS A 73 -19.66 -15.48 -6.16
CA CYS A 73 -20.35 -15.62 -7.45
C CYS A 73 -21.85 -15.34 -7.34
N GLU A 74 -22.52 -15.92 -6.34
CA GLU A 74 -23.96 -15.72 -6.09
C GLU A 74 -24.29 -14.23 -5.85
N ALA A 75 -23.43 -13.50 -5.16
CA ALA A 75 -23.59 -12.06 -4.92
C ALA A 75 -23.59 -11.23 -6.22
N TYR A 76 -22.98 -11.72 -7.29
CA TYR A 76 -22.96 -11.07 -8.60
C TYR A 76 -24.08 -11.52 -9.54
N GLY A 77 -24.91 -12.48 -9.13
CA GLY A 77 -26.09 -12.93 -9.86
C GLY A 77 -26.07 -14.43 -10.19
N SER A 78 -27.25 -15.01 -10.30
CA SER A 78 -27.45 -16.47 -10.47
C SER A 78 -26.79 -17.07 -11.73
N SER A 79 -26.44 -16.27 -12.72
CA SER A 79 -25.74 -16.72 -13.92
C SER A 79 -24.22 -16.76 -13.75
N VAL A 80 -23.68 -16.18 -12.69
CA VAL A 80 -22.25 -16.24 -12.35
C VAL A 80 -22.02 -17.48 -11.49
N THR A 81 -21.37 -18.49 -12.04
CA THR A 81 -21.10 -19.74 -11.33
C THR A 81 -19.59 -19.97 -11.21
N LEU A 82 -19.18 -20.56 -10.09
CA LEU A 82 -17.76 -20.88 -9.88
C LEU A 82 -17.23 -21.81 -10.96
N ALA A 83 -17.99 -22.85 -11.33
CA ALA A 83 -17.62 -23.78 -12.39
C ALA A 83 -17.43 -23.06 -13.74
N GLY A 84 -18.38 -22.18 -14.10
CA GLY A 84 -18.29 -21.40 -15.34
C GLY A 84 -17.08 -20.49 -15.35
N LEU A 85 -16.72 -19.86 -14.22
CA LEU A 85 -15.53 -19.02 -14.10
C LEU A 85 -14.23 -19.83 -14.20
N HIS A 86 -14.18 -21.05 -13.65
CA HIS A 86 -13.03 -21.94 -13.83
C HIS A 86 -12.79 -22.28 -15.30
N ASP A 87 -13.87 -22.51 -16.06
CA ASP A 87 -13.80 -22.89 -17.47
C ASP A 87 -13.45 -21.71 -18.39
N THR A 88 -14.04 -20.55 -18.15
CA THR A 88 -13.95 -19.40 -19.06
C THR A 88 -12.94 -18.33 -18.62
N GLY A 89 -12.55 -18.35 -17.35
CA GLY A 89 -11.69 -17.35 -16.73
C GLY A 89 -12.39 -16.04 -16.36
N CYS A 90 -13.49 -15.67 -17.03
CA CYS A 90 -14.26 -14.46 -16.71
C CYS A 90 -15.69 -14.56 -17.22
N THR A 91 -16.58 -13.74 -16.64
CA THR A 91 -17.95 -13.58 -17.12
C THR A 91 -18.45 -12.16 -16.83
N SER A 92 -19.43 -11.70 -17.61
CA SER A 92 -20.07 -10.40 -17.38
C SER A 92 -21.00 -10.46 -16.17
N ILE A 93 -21.04 -9.37 -15.40
CA ILE A 93 -21.99 -9.19 -14.30
C ILE A 93 -23.35 -8.81 -14.91
N PRO A 94 -24.42 -9.57 -14.64
CA PRO A 94 -25.74 -9.26 -15.20
C PRO A 94 -26.21 -7.86 -14.80
N GLY A 95 -26.72 -7.10 -15.78
CA GLY A 95 -27.27 -5.76 -15.56
C GLY A 95 -26.24 -4.66 -15.34
N CYS A 96 -24.95 -4.96 -15.48
CA CYS A 96 -23.86 -3.99 -15.36
C CYS A 96 -23.27 -3.56 -16.72
N ASP A 97 -24.00 -3.77 -17.82
CA ASP A 97 -23.58 -3.35 -19.16
C ASP A 97 -23.66 -1.82 -19.29
N VAL A 98 -22.62 -1.11 -18.85
CA VAL A 98 -22.48 0.32 -19.07
C VAL A 98 -21.82 0.55 -20.44
N LYS A 99 -22.55 1.21 -21.35
CA LYS A 99 -22.02 1.60 -22.66
C LYS A 99 -21.49 3.02 -22.58
N ALA A 100 -20.48 3.34 -23.39
CA ALA A 100 -20.02 4.70 -23.53
C ALA A 100 -21.17 5.62 -23.97
N GLY A 101 -21.46 6.65 -23.18
CA GLY A 101 -22.59 7.56 -23.41
C GLY A 101 -23.85 7.28 -22.58
N ASP A 102 -23.90 6.17 -21.86
CA ASP A 102 -24.97 5.92 -20.90
C ASP A 102 -24.83 6.88 -19.70
N GLU A 103 -25.96 7.39 -19.20
CA GLU A 103 -25.95 8.12 -17.93
C GLU A 103 -25.78 7.12 -16.78
N PRO A 104 -24.76 7.31 -15.91
CA PRO A 104 -24.56 6.41 -14.78
C PRO A 104 -25.70 6.51 -13.79
N ALA A 105 -26.24 5.35 -13.36
CA ALA A 105 -27.17 5.29 -12.25
C ALA A 105 -26.44 5.62 -10.94
N ILE A 106 -26.76 6.77 -10.36
CA ILE A 106 -26.12 7.23 -9.12
C ILE A 106 -26.99 6.77 -7.93
N ALA A 107 -26.49 5.79 -7.18
CA ALA A 107 -27.17 5.18 -6.04
C ALA A 107 -27.06 6.07 -4.78
N THR A 108 -27.53 7.31 -4.86
CA THR A 108 -27.65 8.25 -3.75
C THR A 108 -29.09 8.65 -3.56
N GLU A 109 -29.47 9.11 -2.38
CA GLU A 109 -30.83 9.58 -2.08
C GLU A 109 -31.32 10.68 -3.06
N SER A 110 -30.44 11.52 -3.53
CA SER A 110 -30.73 12.57 -4.50
C SER A 110 -30.63 12.15 -5.95
N GLY A 111 -30.13 10.95 -6.25
CA GLY A 111 -29.78 10.50 -7.60
C GLY A 111 -28.65 11.31 -8.25
N LYS A 112 -27.90 12.09 -7.48
CA LYS A 112 -26.80 12.97 -7.95
C LYS A 112 -25.53 12.69 -7.19
N ILE A 113 -24.38 12.99 -7.79
CA ILE A 113 -23.08 12.94 -7.11
C ILE A 113 -23.05 13.99 -5.99
N PRO A 114 -22.92 13.61 -4.72
CA PRO A 114 -22.89 14.55 -3.62
C PRO A 114 -21.52 15.22 -3.50
N PHE A 115 -21.45 16.53 -3.60
CA PHE A 115 -20.25 17.30 -3.30
C PHE A 115 -20.11 17.65 -1.80
N ALA A 116 -21.16 17.40 -1.02
CA ALA A 116 -21.19 17.60 0.41
C ALA A 116 -21.63 16.30 1.09
N SER A 117 -20.89 15.86 2.11
CA SER A 117 -21.18 14.63 2.83
C SER A 117 -22.12 14.87 4.00
N SER A 118 -23.34 14.37 3.94
CA SER A 118 -24.27 14.35 5.05
C SER A 118 -23.78 13.49 6.22
N GLU A 119 -23.00 12.46 5.95
CA GLU A 119 -22.43 11.58 6.98
C GLU A 119 -21.36 12.31 7.81
N PHE A 120 -20.53 13.14 7.17
CA PHE A 120 -19.57 13.98 7.90
C PHE A 120 -20.29 15.01 8.77
N GLU A 121 -21.36 15.63 8.26
CA GLU A 121 -22.17 16.57 9.05
C GLU A 121 -22.80 15.88 10.28
N LYS A 122 -23.35 14.68 10.14
CA LYS A 122 -23.86 13.85 11.25
C LYS A 122 -22.76 13.50 12.27
N ALA A 123 -21.53 13.29 11.80
CA ALA A 123 -20.37 13.04 12.66
C ALA A 123 -19.77 14.29 13.29
N GLY A 124 -20.36 15.48 13.08
CA GLY A 124 -19.88 16.76 13.62
C GLY A 124 -18.68 17.32 12.86
N LEU A 125 -18.40 16.81 11.67
CA LEU A 125 -17.33 17.27 10.79
C LEU A 125 -17.88 18.23 9.71
N SER A 126 -17.00 18.98 9.06
CA SER A 126 -17.40 19.79 7.92
C SER A 126 -17.87 18.90 6.77
N LYS A 127 -19.06 19.19 6.23
CA LYS A 127 -19.63 18.44 5.11
C LYS A 127 -18.86 18.61 3.78
N VAL A 128 -18.03 19.64 3.69
CA VAL A 128 -17.14 19.89 2.55
C VAL A 128 -15.72 20.01 3.07
N PRO A 129 -14.69 19.60 2.27
CA PRO A 129 -13.31 19.80 2.66
C PRO A 129 -13.03 21.26 2.98
N GLN A 130 -12.34 21.51 4.10
CA GLN A 130 -11.89 22.82 4.50
C GLN A 130 -10.37 22.84 4.46
N TYR A 131 -9.79 23.96 4.00
CA TYR A 131 -8.37 24.16 4.15
C TYR A 131 -8.05 24.39 5.64
N ALA A 132 -7.02 23.71 6.10
CA ALA A 132 -6.40 23.96 7.40
C ALA A 132 -4.90 24.15 7.21
N ASP A 133 -4.34 25.10 7.89
CA ASP A 133 -2.88 25.26 7.88
C ASP A 133 -2.20 24.03 8.47
N PRO A 134 -1.03 23.63 7.95
CA PRO A 134 -0.26 22.56 8.55
C PRO A 134 0.15 22.93 9.99
N THR A 135 0.20 21.94 10.86
CA THR A 135 0.56 22.13 12.28
C THR A 135 1.93 22.79 12.44
N VAL A 136 2.86 22.45 11.56
CA VAL A 136 4.17 23.09 11.42
C VAL A 136 4.33 23.50 9.97
N ALA A 137 4.48 24.79 9.71
CA ALA A 137 4.73 25.30 8.36
C ALA A 137 6.07 24.78 7.85
N PRO A 138 6.09 24.06 6.71
CA PRO A 138 7.34 23.56 6.13
C PRO A 138 8.18 24.72 5.60
N ASN A 139 9.49 24.55 5.63
CA ASN A 139 10.45 25.46 5.03
C ASN A 139 11.74 24.69 4.68
N ASP A 140 12.72 25.34 4.06
CA ASP A 140 13.97 24.74 3.63
C ASP A 140 14.97 24.43 4.77
N HIS A 141 14.64 24.80 6.02
CA HIS A 141 15.38 24.44 7.23
C HIS A 141 14.64 23.38 8.07
N MET A 142 13.35 23.20 7.84
CA MET A 142 12.53 22.14 8.44
C MET A 142 11.56 21.62 7.39
N PRO A 143 12.05 20.87 6.40
CA PRO A 143 11.22 20.35 5.33
C PRO A 143 10.26 19.28 5.83
N ARG A 144 9.20 19.08 5.08
CA ARG A 144 8.19 18.05 5.32
C ARG A 144 8.63 16.73 4.71
N LEU A 145 8.42 15.63 5.44
CA LEU A 145 8.61 14.28 4.90
C LEU A 145 7.59 13.98 3.81
N ILE A 146 8.07 13.56 2.67
CA ILE A 146 7.26 12.98 1.60
C ILE A 146 7.71 11.54 1.39
N THR A 147 6.74 10.63 1.31
CA THR A 147 6.97 9.23 0.98
C THR A 147 5.92 8.76 -0.03
N GLY A 148 6.32 7.94 -0.98
CA GLY A 148 5.43 7.43 -2.02
C GLY A 148 6.13 6.35 -2.83
N ALA A 149 5.33 5.44 -3.42
CA ALA A 149 5.85 4.31 -4.17
C ALA A 149 6.67 4.75 -5.39
N GLN A 150 7.73 4.01 -5.69
CA GLN A 150 8.48 4.13 -6.93
C GLN A 150 7.84 3.23 -7.99
N SER A 151 7.87 3.65 -9.25
CA SER A 151 7.15 2.99 -10.36
C SER A 151 7.56 1.54 -10.62
N PHE A 152 8.79 1.15 -10.29
CA PHE A 152 9.32 -0.20 -10.46
C PHE A 152 9.26 -1.05 -9.19
N GLN A 153 8.80 -0.49 -8.07
CA GLN A 153 8.75 -1.15 -6.77
C GLN A 153 7.31 -1.37 -6.31
N THR A 154 6.87 -2.62 -6.24
CA THR A 154 5.57 -2.97 -5.68
C THR A 154 5.72 -3.26 -4.18
N ARG A 155 5.80 -2.21 -3.38
CA ARG A 155 6.01 -2.28 -1.92
C ARG A 155 7.23 -3.15 -1.57
N THR A 156 7.22 -3.84 -0.43
CA THR A 156 8.25 -4.82 -0.07
C THR A 156 8.16 -6.12 -0.88
N TYR A 157 7.09 -6.31 -1.64
CA TYR A 157 6.80 -7.54 -2.39
C TYR A 157 7.87 -7.84 -3.45
N THR A 158 8.37 -6.82 -4.12
CA THR A 158 9.40 -6.95 -5.16
C THR A 158 10.81 -6.57 -4.69
N ALA A 159 10.96 -6.18 -3.42
CA ALA A 159 12.23 -5.70 -2.89
C ALA A 159 13.35 -6.75 -2.93
N ASP A 160 13.00 -8.03 -2.80
CA ASP A 160 13.94 -9.14 -2.84
C ASP A 160 14.06 -9.85 -4.22
N ALA A 161 13.35 -9.33 -5.24
CA ALA A 161 13.46 -9.84 -6.59
C ALA A 161 14.81 -9.43 -7.20
N PRO A 162 15.73 -10.38 -7.57
CA PRO A 162 17.11 -10.03 -7.91
C PRO A 162 17.27 -9.00 -9.02
N LYS A 163 16.44 -9.07 -10.08
CA LYS A 163 16.50 -8.12 -11.19
C LYS A 163 16.06 -6.71 -10.78
N LEU A 164 15.03 -6.60 -9.95
CA LEU A 164 14.53 -5.30 -9.48
C LEU A 164 15.44 -4.72 -8.39
N ALA A 165 16.01 -5.54 -7.54
CA ALA A 165 17.00 -5.13 -6.55
C ALA A 165 18.28 -4.59 -7.24
N ALA A 166 18.77 -5.26 -8.29
CA ALA A 166 19.89 -4.76 -9.09
C ALA A 166 19.55 -3.40 -9.73
N TYR A 167 18.39 -3.28 -10.37
CA TYR A 167 17.94 -2.01 -10.95
C TYR A 167 17.83 -0.89 -9.90
N ALA A 168 17.25 -1.20 -8.73
CA ALA A 168 17.15 -0.25 -7.63
C ALA A 168 18.53 0.22 -7.14
N SER A 169 19.50 -0.68 -7.09
CA SER A 169 20.90 -0.37 -6.74
C SER A 169 21.56 0.54 -7.77
N ASP A 170 21.45 0.19 -9.07
CA ASP A 170 22.04 0.98 -10.16
C ASP A 170 21.46 2.40 -10.22
N MET A 171 20.19 2.55 -9.94
CA MET A 171 19.51 3.85 -9.89
C MET A 171 19.72 4.61 -8.57
N ALA A 172 20.41 4.00 -7.61
CA ALA A 172 20.53 4.50 -6.24
C ALA A 172 19.16 4.90 -5.63
N ALA A 173 18.16 4.05 -5.86
CA ALA A 173 16.75 4.33 -5.61
C ALA A 173 16.40 4.45 -4.12
N GLN A 174 17.26 3.93 -3.23
CA GLN A 174 17.11 3.96 -1.77
C GLN A 174 17.47 5.31 -1.14
N ARG A 175 18.10 6.22 -1.91
CA ARG A 175 18.55 7.51 -1.38
C ARG A 175 17.39 8.42 -1.00
N ALA A 176 17.57 9.19 0.07
CA ALA A 176 16.68 10.30 0.38
C ALA A 176 16.97 11.49 -0.56
N TRP A 177 15.92 12.19 -0.99
CA TRP A 177 16.06 13.30 -1.92
C TRP A 177 15.98 14.64 -1.19
N LEU A 178 16.92 15.52 -1.48
CA LEU A 178 16.91 16.92 -1.06
C LEU A 178 17.03 17.84 -2.28
N ASN A 179 16.28 18.94 -2.23
CA ASN A 179 16.49 20.02 -3.20
C ASN A 179 17.87 20.64 -3.01
N PRO A 180 18.57 21.13 -4.07
CA PRO A 180 19.87 21.79 -3.97
C PRO A 180 19.92 22.94 -2.94
N GLN A 181 18.85 23.75 -2.85
CA GLN A 181 18.74 24.83 -1.86
C GLN A 181 18.76 24.28 -0.43
N THR A 182 17.93 23.28 -0.15
CA THR A 182 17.84 22.62 1.16
C THR A 182 19.16 21.94 1.50
N ALA A 183 19.77 21.22 0.57
CA ALA A 183 21.05 20.56 0.76
C ALA A 183 22.16 21.58 1.12
N ALA A 184 22.19 22.74 0.47
CA ALA A 184 23.13 23.82 0.76
C ALA A 184 22.97 24.37 2.17
N ASN A 185 21.74 24.55 2.67
CA ASN A 185 21.44 25.02 4.03
C ASN A 185 22.07 24.12 5.11
N PHE A 186 22.18 22.83 4.83
CA PHE A 186 22.75 21.83 5.75
C PHE A 186 24.21 21.43 5.40
N GLY A 187 24.81 22.04 4.39
CA GLY A 187 26.17 21.71 3.94
C GLY A 187 26.30 20.28 3.40
N ILE A 188 25.24 19.76 2.79
CA ILE A 188 25.16 18.40 2.27
C ILE A 188 25.41 18.40 0.76
N ALA A 189 26.29 17.53 0.29
CA ALA A 189 26.52 17.25 -1.12
C ALA A 189 25.81 15.97 -1.56
N ASP A 190 25.69 15.78 -2.88
CA ASP A 190 25.17 14.52 -3.43
C ASP A 190 26.07 13.34 -3.00
N GLY A 191 25.43 12.28 -2.49
CA GLY A 191 26.12 11.10 -1.99
C GLY A 191 26.55 11.17 -0.51
N ASP A 192 26.44 12.33 0.15
CA ASP A 192 26.70 12.42 1.59
C ASP A 192 25.68 11.62 2.41
N GLU A 193 26.06 11.24 3.62
CA GLU A 193 25.13 10.71 4.62
C GLU A 193 24.54 11.82 5.49
N ALA A 194 23.25 11.75 5.73
CA ALA A 194 22.55 12.61 6.67
C ALA A 194 21.72 11.81 7.66
N GLU A 195 21.65 12.30 8.89
CA GLU A 195 20.68 11.89 9.87
C GLU A 195 19.40 12.72 9.68
N LEU A 196 18.30 12.02 9.43
CA LEU A 196 16.95 12.57 9.35
C LEU A 196 16.23 12.19 10.64
N SER A 197 15.66 13.16 11.35
CA SER A 197 14.98 12.93 12.62
C SER A 197 13.64 13.63 12.71
N THR A 198 12.74 13.02 13.47
CA THR A 198 11.39 13.52 13.79
C THR A 198 11.10 13.30 15.26
N SER A 199 9.95 13.71 15.74
CA SER A 199 9.48 13.39 17.09
C SER A 199 9.33 11.88 17.35
N THR A 200 9.26 11.06 16.31
CA THR A 200 9.05 9.61 16.41
C THR A 200 10.36 8.83 16.47
N GLY A 201 11.37 9.28 15.73
CA GLY A 201 12.64 8.58 15.67
C GLY A 201 13.60 9.18 14.65
N LYS A 202 14.63 8.42 14.30
CA LYS A 202 15.65 8.85 13.37
C LYS A 202 16.15 7.73 12.48
N VAL A 203 16.66 8.12 11.31
CA VAL A 203 17.33 7.25 10.35
C VAL A 203 18.56 7.94 9.77
N ARG A 204 19.53 7.17 9.28
CA ARG A 204 20.65 7.68 8.49
C ARG A 204 20.49 7.24 7.06
N ALA A 205 20.50 8.17 6.13
CA ALA A 205 20.28 7.91 4.72
C ALA A 205 21.34 8.59 3.87
N THR A 206 21.74 7.94 2.78
CA THR A 206 22.52 8.57 1.72
C THR A 206 21.62 9.55 0.96
N ILE A 207 22.10 10.73 0.69
CA ILE A 207 21.35 11.81 0.07
C ILE A 207 21.55 11.81 -1.46
N ARG A 208 20.46 12.04 -2.17
CA ARG A 208 20.44 12.46 -3.57
C ARG A 208 20.03 13.92 -3.64
N VAL A 209 20.90 14.76 -4.15
CA VAL A 209 20.58 16.17 -4.40
C VAL A 209 19.94 16.29 -5.77
N THR A 210 18.70 16.81 -5.84
CA THR A 210 17.92 16.87 -7.08
C THR A 210 16.88 17.98 -7.06
N GLU A 211 16.65 18.62 -8.19
CA GLU A 211 15.57 19.61 -8.39
C GLU A 211 14.18 18.97 -8.54
N LEU A 212 14.08 17.63 -8.57
CA LEU A 212 12.80 16.91 -8.68
C LEU A 212 11.95 16.98 -7.41
N ILE A 213 12.42 17.64 -6.37
CA ILE A 213 11.70 17.84 -5.10
C ILE A 213 11.71 19.31 -4.70
N ASN A 214 10.62 19.76 -4.07
CA ASN A 214 10.50 21.11 -3.56
C ASN A 214 11.48 21.37 -2.40
N PRO A 215 12.05 22.59 -2.24
CA PRO A 215 12.91 22.94 -1.10
C PRO A 215 12.31 22.70 0.28
N GLU A 216 11.01 22.80 0.41
CA GLU A 216 10.27 22.59 1.67
C GLU A 216 9.95 21.11 1.95
N ALA A 217 10.54 20.18 1.18
CA ALA A 217 10.28 18.75 1.30
C ALA A 217 11.57 17.92 1.30
N VAL A 218 11.50 16.78 2.00
CA VAL A 218 12.47 15.68 1.91
C VAL A 218 11.71 14.41 1.53
N TYR A 219 12.11 13.78 0.42
CA TYR A 219 11.54 12.51 0.02
C TYR A 219 12.38 11.36 0.56
N LEU A 220 11.72 10.39 1.17
CA LEU A 220 12.35 9.14 1.57
C LEU A 220 11.52 7.98 1.00
N PRO A 221 12.12 7.13 0.13
CA PRO A 221 11.39 6.05 -0.51
C PRO A 221 10.92 5.01 0.51
N PRO A 222 9.67 4.55 0.43
CA PRO A 222 9.17 3.48 1.29
C PRO A 222 9.69 2.11 0.84
N HIS A 223 9.45 1.10 1.67
CA HIS A 223 9.70 -0.31 1.38
C HIS A 223 11.16 -0.76 1.38
N TYR A 224 12.09 0.11 1.71
CA TYR A 224 13.50 -0.21 1.98
C TYR A 224 13.78 -0.34 3.48
N GLY A 225 15.03 -0.67 3.83
CA GLY A 225 15.44 -0.84 5.22
C GLY A 225 14.94 -2.13 5.86
N VAL A 226 14.86 -3.20 5.07
CA VAL A 226 14.51 -4.54 5.56
C VAL A 226 15.66 -5.08 6.41
N GLU A 227 15.33 -5.53 7.63
CA GLU A 227 16.31 -6.10 8.57
C GLU A 227 16.43 -7.63 8.47
N SER A 228 15.45 -8.29 7.84
CA SER A 228 15.42 -9.74 7.74
C SER A 228 16.49 -10.27 6.80
N LYS A 229 17.41 -11.08 7.33
CA LYS A 229 18.45 -11.76 6.54
C LYS A 229 17.89 -12.81 5.57
N ALA A 230 16.64 -13.23 5.73
CA ALA A 230 15.96 -14.13 4.80
C ALA A 230 15.65 -13.44 3.47
N MET A 231 15.64 -12.09 3.43
CA MET A 231 15.51 -11.31 2.19
C MET A 231 16.91 -10.89 1.72
N ALA A 232 17.58 -11.77 0.99
CA ALA A 232 19.00 -11.65 0.69
C ALA A 232 19.37 -10.41 -0.13
N GLN A 233 18.47 -9.91 -0.98
CA GLN A 233 18.70 -8.73 -1.82
C GLN A 233 18.27 -7.43 -1.12
N ALA A 234 17.23 -7.50 -0.28
CA ALA A 234 16.65 -6.34 0.36
C ALA A 234 17.27 -6.02 1.73
N ALA A 235 17.91 -6.99 2.39
CA ALA A 235 18.49 -6.81 3.72
C ALA A 235 19.58 -5.73 3.71
N GLY A 236 19.40 -4.70 4.54
CA GLY A 236 20.36 -3.60 4.68
C GLY A 236 20.36 -2.59 3.53
N PHE A 237 19.51 -2.75 2.51
CA PHE A 237 19.42 -1.79 1.41
C PHE A 237 18.46 -0.65 1.77
N GLY A 238 18.99 0.55 1.89
CA GLY A 238 18.25 1.75 2.28
C GLY A 238 17.81 1.78 3.75
N VAL A 239 16.84 2.61 4.05
CA VAL A 239 16.37 2.84 5.42
C VAL A 239 14.85 2.76 5.53
N ARG A 240 14.36 2.49 6.73
CA ARG A 240 12.94 2.34 6.99
C ARG A 240 12.29 3.68 7.30
N VAL A 241 11.58 4.26 6.32
CA VAL A 241 10.87 5.54 6.47
C VAL A 241 9.88 5.55 7.64
N TRP A 242 9.26 4.41 7.93
CA TRP A 242 8.26 4.27 9.01
C TRP A 242 8.83 4.50 10.43
N ASN A 243 10.15 4.53 10.58
CA ASN A 243 10.77 4.93 11.83
C ASN A 243 10.65 6.45 12.09
N LEU A 244 10.32 7.23 11.07
CA LEU A 244 10.13 8.68 11.14
C LEU A 244 8.66 9.09 11.26
N VAL A 245 7.73 8.22 10.88
CA VAL A 245 6.29 8.55 10.76
C VAL A 245 5.58 8.28 12.07
N PRO A 246 4.91 9.28 12.67
CA PRO A 246 4.12 9.10 13.88
C PRO A 246 2.88 8.25 13.59
N ARG A 247 2.37 7.59 14.62
CA ARG A 247 1.07 6.92 14.57
C ARG A 247 -0.04 7.95 14.75
N ALA A 248 -0.38 8.63 13.69
CA ALA A 248 -1.47 9.59 13.66
C ALA A 248 -2.40 9.27 12.49
N SER A 249 -3.68 9.49 12.69
CA SER A 249 -4.70 9.31 11.66
C SER A 249 -5.56 10.56 11.54
N GLU A 250 -6.05 10.79 10.35
CA GLU A 250 -7.00 11.84 10.05
C GLU A 250 -8.37 11.47 10.68
N GLN A 251 -9.07 12.47 11.18
CA GLN A 251 -10.25 12.27 12.04
C GLN A 251 -11.47 11.72 11.27
N ALA A 252 -11.65 12.09 10.02
CA ALA A 252 -12.85 11.74 9.26
C ALA A 252 -12.82 10.31 8.74
N THR A 253 -11.67 9.88 8.18
CA THR A 253 -11.53 8.60 7.49
C THR A 253 -10.64 7.61 8.22
N GLY A 254 -9.89 8.06 9.23
CA GLY A 254 -8.88 7.25 9.91
C GLY A 254 -7.62 7.02 9.06
N ALA A 255 -7.48 7.68 7.91
CA ALA A 255 -6.30 7.55 7.06
C ALA A 255 -5.04 8.02 7.78
N GLY A 256 -3.92 7.30 7.58
CA GLY A 256 -2.65 7.63 8.21
C GLY A 256 -2.10 8.97 7.73
N MET A 257 -1.73 9.85 8.65
CA MET A 257 -1.13 11.15 8.38
C MET A 257 0.38 10.98 8.17
N VAL A 258 0.79 10.65 6.95
CA VAL A 258 2.18 10.35 6.62
C VAL A 258 2.96 11.51 6.00
N CYS A 259 2.28 12.60 5.62
CA CYS A 259 2.87 13.74 4.90
C CYS A 259 2.91 15.04 5.72
N GLU A 260 2.46 15.04 6.97
CA GLU A 260 2.48 16.20 7.88
C GLU A 260 3.60 16.08 8.93
N VAL A 261 4.77 15.56 8.53
CA VAL A 261 5.87 15.24 9.44
C VAL A 261 7.05 16.17 9.16
N PRO A 262 7.35 17.15 10.04
CA PRO A 262 8.53 17.97 9.92
C PRO A 262 9.78 17.14 10.21
N VAL A 263 10.85 17.37 9.44
CA VAL A 263 12.11 16.61 9.53
C VAL A 263 13.25 17.54 9.84
N GLU A 264 13.97 17.24 10.91
CA GLU A 264 15.28 17.82 11.19
C GLU A 264 16.36 17.05 10.42
N ILE A 265 17.28 17.78 9.81
CA ILE A 265 18.35 17.22 8.98
C ILE A 265 19.70 17.61 9.56
N ARG A 266 20.59 16.64 9.66
CA ARG A 266 21.98 16.87 10.10
C ARG A 266 22.95 16.05 9.27
N LYS A 267 23.96 16.69 8.71
CA LYS A 267 25.07 15.98 8.03
C LYS A 267 25.80 15.05 9.00
N VAL A 268 26.09 13.82 8.58
CA VAL A 268 26.88 12.88 9.37
C VAL A 268 28.37 13.17 9.16
N GLY A 269 29.14 13.24 10.24
CA GLY A 269 30.58 13.50 10.19
C GLY A 269 30.98 14.97 10.08
N ALA A 270 30.04 15.88 10.33
CA ALA A 270 30.32 17.32 10.47
C ALA A 270 30.67 17.67 11.91
#